data_33a4d24e1c67dc580ae4cecd3987d121
#
_entry.id   33a4d24e1c67dc580ae4cecd3987d121
#
_cell.length_a   1.000
_cell.length_b   1.000
_cell.length_c   1.000
_cell.angle_alpha   90.00
_cell.angle_beta   90.00
_cell.angle_gamma   90.00
#
_symmetry.space_group_name_H-M   'P 1'
#
loop_
_entity.id
_entity.type
_entity.pdbx_description
1 polymer ?
#
loop_
_entity_poly.entity_id
_entity_poly.type
_entity_poly.pdbx_seq_one_letter_code
_entity_poly.pdbx_strand_id
1 'polypeptide(L)'
;MKSLEQSSNKDMLFEVFMARFDILQKNRQSFISIYEGFKKSPQQLIKLLPSFLESMIISAELAAFNVNGFKGTIRLKGLMIVYFATFFIWLDDNTTSLEKTMMALDKNLNHAEKFGKFLSWVILLVILILK
;
A
#
# COMPACT_ATOMS: atom_id res chain seq x y z
N MET A 1 -1.10 -11.49 22.13
CA MET A 1 -0.87 -12.27 20.91
C MET A 1 -1.33 -11.57 19.65
N LYS A 2 -2.58 -11.13 19.57
CA LYS A 2 -3.08 -10.42 18.38
C LYS A 2 -2.31 -9.13 18.06
N SER A 3 -1.89 -8.39 19.06
CA SER A 3 -1.13 -7.14 18.86
C SER A 3 0.29 -7.39 18.32
N LEU A 4 0.92 -8.50 18.73
CA LEU A 4 2.25 -8.86 18.26
C LEU A 4 2.23 -9.35 16.81
N GLU A 5 1.21 -10.12 16.45
CA GLU A 5 1.02 -10.57 15.07
C GLU A 5 0.74 -9.41 14.13
N GLN A 6 -0.08 -8.46 14.55
CA GLN A 6 -0.41 -7.26 13.76
C GLN A 6 0.80 -6.37 13.56
N SER A 7 1.61 -6.13 14.60
CA SER A 7 2.82 -5.33 14.46
C SER A 7 3.86 -6.05 13.60
N SER A 8 3.96 -7.37 13.69
CA SER A 8 4.83 -8.17 12.82
C SER A 8 4.43 -8.04 11.35
N ASN A 9 3.14 -8.13 11.04
CA ASN A 9 2.62 -8.00 9.67
C ASN A 9 2.87 -6.59 9.12
N LYS A 10 2.67 -5.57 9.94
CA LYS A 10 2.94 -4.18 9.56
C LYS A 10 4.43 -3.99 9.24
N ASP A 11 5.32 -4.54 10.07
CA ASP A 11 6.75 -4.43 9.87
C ASP A 11 7.19 -5.15 8.59
N MET A 12 6.61 -6.30 8.30
CA MET A 12 6.87 -7.03 7.06
C MET A 12 6.38 -6.27 5.83
N LEU A 13 5.18 -5.67 5.90
CA LEU A 13 4.66 -4.82 4.83
C LEU A 13 5.57 -3.61 4.60
N PHE A 14 6.04 -2.99 5.67
CA PHE A 14 6.97 -1.88 5.58
C PHE A 14 8.23 -2.28 4.82
N GLU A 15 8.82 -3.42 5.18
CA GLU A 15 10.04 -3.91 4.52
C GLU A 15 9.80 -4.25 3.05
N VAL A 16 8.70 -4.92 2.73
CA VAL A 16 8.35 -5.28 1.34
C VAL A 16 8.14 -4.03 0.50
N PHE A 17 7.40 -3.05 1.02
CA PHE A 17 7.14 -1.80 0.28
C PHE A 17 8.40 -0.97 0.15
N MET A 18 9.25 -0.89 1.19
CA MET A 18 10.54 -0.18 1.07
C MET A 18 11.45 -0.83 0.03
N ALA A 19 11.46 -2.14 -0.06
CA ALA A 19 12.22 -2.83 -1.11
C ALA A 19 11.73 -2.41 -2.51
N ARG A 20 10.42 -2.23 -2.69
CA ARG A 20 9.86 -1.74 -3.96
C ARG A 20 10.32 -0.30 -4.24
N PHE A 21 10.30 0.57 -3.23
CA PHE A 21 10.75 1.96 -3.39
C PHE A 21 12.25 2.04 -3.65
N ASP A 22 13.05 1.14 -3.08
CA ASP A 22 14.48 1.05 -3.39
C ASP A 22 14.73 0.70 -4.86
N ILE A 23 13.91 -0.20 -5.42
CA ILE A 23 13.98 -0.55 -6.85
C ILE A 23 13.59 0.67 -7.71
N LEU A 24 12.52 1.38 -7.35
CA LEU A 24 12.13 2.61 -8.03
C LEU A 24 13.26 3.65 -7.99
N GLN A 25 13.92 3.78 -6.84
CA GLN A 25 14.99 4.75 -6.65
C GLN A 25 16.20 4.45 -7.53
N LYS A 26 16.55 3.20 -7.71
CA LYS A 26 17.66 2.80 -8.59
C LYS A 26 17.44 3.23 -10.04
N ASN A 27 16.17 3.31 -10.46
CA ASN A 27 15.80 3.66 -11.83
C ASN A 27 14.88 4.90 -11.84
N ARG A 28 15.17 5.84 -10.96
CA ARG A 28 14.29 6.99 -10.67
C ARG A 28 13.85 7.73 -11.93
N GLN A 29 14.79 8.08 -12.79
CA GLN A 29 14.47 8.86 -14.01
C GLN A 29 13.53 8.10 -14.94
N SER A 30 13.74 6.79 -15.09
CA SER A 30 12.88 5.96 -15.93
C SER A 30 11.45 5.91 -15.39
N PHE A 31 11.29 5.73 -14.06
CA PHE A 31 9.96 5.65 -13.46
C PHE A 31 9.25 7.00 -13.45
N ILE A 32 9.97 8.10 -13.27
CA ILE A 32 9.40 9.45 -13.37
C ILE A 32 8.92 9.70 -14.81
N SER A 33 9.69 9.29 -15.81
CA SER A 33 9.29 9.42 -17.22
C SER A 33 8.03 8.63 -17.54
N ILE A 34 7.91 7.42 -17.00
CA ILE A 34 6.70 6.58 -17.14
C ILE A 34 5.51 7.27 -16.50
N TYR A 35 5.69 7.81 -15.29
CA TYR A 35 4.64 8.53 -14.56
C TYR A 35 4.16 9.76 -15.36
N GLU A 36 5.08 10.53 -15.90
CA GLU A 36 4.74 11.69 -16.73
C GLU A 36 3.97 11.27 -17.99
N GLY A 37 4.33 10.12 -18.57
CA GLY A 37 3.59 9.55 -19.70
C GLY A 37 2.16 9.18 -19.33
N PHE A 38 1.93 8.63 -18.15
CA PHE A 38 0.58 8.29 -17.66
C PHE A 38 -0.28 9.52 -17.42
N LYS A 39 0.32 10.64 -16.98
CA LYS A 39 -0.41 11.91 -16.85
C LYS A 39 -0.97 12.37 -18.19
N LYS A 40 -0.21 12.17 -19.27
CA LYS A 40 -0.60 12.57 -20.62
C LYS A 40 -1.59 11.58 -21.25
N SER A 41 -1.53 10.31 -20.85
CA SER A 41 -2.37 9.25 -21.42
C SER A 41 -2.87 8.32 -20.32
N PRO A 42 -3.93 8.71 -19.59
CA PRO A 42 -4.47 7.89 -18.49
C PRO A 42 -4.95 6.51 -18.92
N GLN A 43 -5.28 6.33 -20.20
CA GLN A 43 -5.72 5.04 -20.77
C GLN A 43 -4.65 3.96 -20.62
N GLN A 44 -3.37 4.33 -20.73
CA GLN A 44 -2.27 3.39 -20.54
C GLN A 44 -2.18 2.90 -19.10
N LEU A 45 -2.48 3.78 -18.14
CA LEU A 45 -2.54 3.41 -16.72
C LEU A 45 -3.64 2.36 -16.48
N ILE A 46 -4.81 2.54 -17.09
CA ILE A 46 -5.91 1.58 -16.94
C ILE A 46 -5.51 0.20 -17.44
N LYS A 47 -4.77 0.12 -18.54
CA LYS A 47 -4.29 -1.15 -19.10
C LYS A 47 -3.32 -1.86 -18.16
N LEU A 48 -2.57 -1.11 -17.33
CA LEU A 48 -1.60 -1.67 -16.40
C LEU A 48 -2.19 -2.01 -15.02
N LEU A 49 -3.43 -1.58 -14.74
CA LEU A 49 -4.06 -1.84 -13.45
C LEU A 49 -4.10 -3.32 -13.07
N PRO A 50 -4.46 -4.27 -13.96
CA PRO A 50 -4.46 -5.69 -13.58
C PRO A 50 -3.08 -6.18 -13.14
N SER A 51 -2.02 -5.80 -13.85
CA SER A 51 -0.63 -6.17 -13.49
C SER A 51 -0.22 -5.55 -12.17
N PHE A 52 -0.60 -4.30 -11.94
CA PHE A 52 -0.31 -3.62 -10.69
C PHE A 52 -1.03 -4.30 -9.51
N LEU A 53 -2.31 -4.65 -9.69
CA LEU A 53 -3.09 -5.35 -8.69
C LEU A 53 -2.45 -6.68 -8.31
N GLU A 54 -2.05 -7.46 -9.33
CA GLU A 54 -1.35 -8.73 -9.14
C GLU A 54 -0.06 -8.53 -8.35
N SER A 55 0.71 -7.51 -8.68
CA SER A 55 1.93 -7.12 -7.97
C SER A 55 1.66 -6.79 -6.50
N MET A 56 0.54 -6.12 -6.21
CA MET A 56 0.14 -5.81 -4.83
C MET A 56 -0.23 -7.07 -4.06
N ILE A 57 -0.91 -8.01 -4.70
CA ILE A 57 -1.26 -9.30 -4.09
C ILE A 57 0.01 -10.07 -3.71
N ILE A 58 0.98 -10.10 -4.62
CA ILE A 58 2.28 -10.75 -4.36
C ILE A 58 2.99 -10.08 -3.18
N SER A 59 2.99 -8.75 -3.13
CA SER A 59 3.59 -8.00 -2.01
C SER A 59 2.92 -8.35 -0.68
N ALA A 60 1.59 -8.46 -0.66
CA ALA A 60 0.83 -8.84 0.52
C ALA A 60 1.17 -10.27 0.96
N GLU A 61 1.27 -11.20 0.01
CA GLU A 61 1.63 -12.59 0.28
C GLU A 61 3.03 -12.69 0.87
N LEU A 62 4.00 -11.93 0.34
CA LEU A 62 5.36 -11.89 0.86
C LEU A 62 5.40 -11.38 2.31
N ALA A 63 4.48 -10.51 2.67
CA ALA A 63 4.35 -10.00 4.03
C ALA A 63 3.43 -10.86 4.91
N ALA A 64 3.01 -12.03 4.42
CA ALA A 64 2.06 -12.91 5.11
C ALA A 64 0.75 -12.19 5.49
N PHE A 65 0.32 -11.27 4.64
CA PHE A 65 -0.88 -10.45 4.83
C PHE A 65 -2.02 -11.04 4.00
N ASN A 66 -3.10 -11.47 4.67
CA ASN A 66 -4.20 -12.15 4.01
C ASN A 66 -5.10 -11.16 3.25
N VAL A 67 -5.21 -11.34 1.93
CA VAL A 67 -6.06 -10.53 1.05
C VAL A 67 -7.16 -11.36 0.39
N ASN A 68 -7.48 -12.52 0.96
CA ASN A 68 -8.54 -13.40 0.46
C ASN A 68 -9.89 -13.04 1.07
N GLY A 69 -10.96 -13.27 0.30
CA GLY A 69 -12.33 -13.03 0.73
C GLY A 69 -12.71 -11.56 0.74
N PHE A 70 -13.84 -11.25 1.33
CA PHE A 70 -14.38 -9.89 1.39
C PHE A 70 -13.47 -8.96 2.20
N LYS A 71 -13.06 -9.41 3.39
CA LYS A 71 -12.14 -8.63 4.24
C LYS A 71 -10.79 -8.43 3.56
N GLY A 72 -10.31 -9.47 2.87
CA GLY A 72 -9.06 -9.40 2.12
C GLY A 72 -9.11 -8.40 0.97
N THR A 73 -10.25 -8.29 0.29
CA THR A 73 -10.45 -7.30 -0.77
C THR A 73 -10.35 -5.88 -0.23
N ILE A 74 -10.94 -5.61 0.93
CA ILE A 74 -10.85 -4.30 1.60
C ILE A 74 -9.41 -4.00 2.01
N ARG A 75 -8.71 -5.01 2.55
CA ARG A 75 -7.29 -4.87 2.94
C ARG A 75 -6.41 -4.56 1.73
N LEU A 76 -6.67 -5.23 0.61
CA LEU A 76 -5.90 -5.00 -0.62
C LEU A 76 -6.09 -3.57 -1.12
N LYS A 77 -7.32 -3.07 -1.12
CA LYS A 77 -7.59 -1.67 -1.49
C LYS A 77 -6.87 -0.69 -0.55
N GLY A 78 -6.85 -0.99 0.74
CA GLY A 78 -6.12 -0.20 1.73
C GLY A 78 -4.63 -0.16 1.44
N LEU A 79 -4.04 -1.30 1.08
CA LEU A 79 -2.62 -1.39 0.71
C LEU A 79 -2.32 -0.58 -0.55
N MET A 80 -3.22 -0.62 -1.54
CA MET A 80 -3.07 0.17 -2.76
C MET A 80 -3.07 1.67 -2.45
N ILE A 81 -3.96 2.13 -1.57
CA ILE A 81 -4.01 3.53 -1.14
C ILE A 81 -2.71 3.91 -0.42
N VAL A 82 -2.22 3.06 0.49
CA VAL A 82 -0.95 3.28 1.19
C VAL A 82 0.20 3.41 0.19
N TYR A 83 0.26 2.50 -0.78
CA TYR A 83 1.32 2.50 -1.78
C TYR A 83 1.29 3.78 -2.62
N PHE A 84 0.13 4.16 -3.15
CA PHE A 84 0.00 5.35 -3.99
C PHE A 84 0.29 6.62 -3.20
N ALA A 85 -0.23 6.75 -1.98
CA ALA A 85 0.03 7.91 -1.14
C ALA A 85 1.53 8.06 -0.87
N THR A 86 2.21 6.95 -0.60
CA THR A 86 3.66 6.95 -0.38
C THR A 86 4.43 7.24 -1.66
N PHE A 87 3.97 6.70 -2.79
CA PHE A 87 4.58 6.95 -4.10
C PHE A 87 4.61 8.45 -4.44
N PHE A 88 3.53 9.17 -4.16
CA PHE A 88 3.50 10.61 -4.40
C PHE A 88 4.50 11.36 -3.51
N ILE A 89 4.74 10.90 -2.29
CA ILE A 89 5.80 11.47 -1.44
C ILE A 89 7.18 11.13 -2.01
N TRP A 90 7.35 9.88 -2.49
CA TRP A 90 8.61 9.45 -3.10
C TRP A 90 9.00 10.32 -4.31
N LEU A 91 8.04 10.74 -5.12
CA LEU A 91 8.31 11.60 -6.28
C LEU A 91 9.05 12.88 -5.89
N ASP A 92 8.76 13.42 -4.72
CA ASP A 92 9.34 14.66 -4.20
C ASP A 92 10.46 14.42 -3.19
N ASP A 93 10.81 13.17 -2.93
CA ASP A 93 11.84 12.83 -1.94
C ASP A 93 13.23 12.88 -2.57
N ASN A 94 13.98 13.94 -2.24
CA ASN A 94 15.33 14.17 -2.73
C ASN A 94 16.41 13.67 -1.77
N THR A 95 16.03 12.99 -0.69
CA THR A 95 16.98 12.45 0.28
C THR A 95 17.63 11.18 -0.26
N THR A 96 18.92 10.98 0.06
CA THR A 96 19.69 9.81 -0.42
C THR A 96 19.19 8.51 0.16
N SER A 97 18.71 8.54 1.41
CA SER A 97 18.26 7.37 2.16
C SER A 97 16.75 7.18 2.13
N LEU A 98 16.01 7.93 1.31
CA LEU A 98 14.55 7.88 1.22
C LEU A 98 13.85 8.14 2.57
N GLU A 99 14.39 9.07 3.36
CA GLU A 99 13.86 9.34 4.70
C GLU A 99 12.40 9.79 4.68
N LYS A 100 12.05 10.70 3.75
CA LYS A 100 10.67 11.19 3.63
C LYS A 100 9.71 10.06 3.22
N THR A 101 10.16 9.20 2.31
CA THR A 101 9.39 8.04 1.85
C THR A 101 9.17 7.06 2.99
N MET A 102 10.22 6.75 3.77
CA MET A 102 10.12 5.87 4.92
C MET A 102 9.14 6.40 5.97
N MET A 103 9.24 7.67 6.30
CA MET A 103 8.35 8.30 7.28
C MET A 103 6.90 8.29 6.81
N ALA A 104 6.68 8.60 5.52
CA ALA A 104 5.35 8.57 4.93
C ALA A 104 4.77 7.17 4.93
N LEU A 105 5.56 6.16 4.56
CA LEU A 105 5.10 4.77 4.54
C LEU A 105 4.70 4.30 5.94
N ASP A 106 5.53 4.57 6.94
CA ASP A 106 5.22 4.21 8.32
C ASP A 106 3.92 4.86 8.79
N LYS A 107 3.76 6.15 8.54
CA LYS A 107 2.55 6.90 8.89
C LYS A 107 1.33 6.35 8.16
N ASN A 108 1.44 6.08 6.86
CA ASN A 108 0.34 5.59 6.05
C ASN A 108 -0.08 4.18 6.46
N LEU A 109 0.86 3.31 6.80
CA LEU A 109 0.56 1.98 7.33
C LEU A 109 -0.15 2.05 8.67
N ASN A 110 0.28 2.96 9.55
CA ASN A 110 -0.39 3.17 10.84
C ASN A 110 -1.83 3.66 10.65
N HIS A 111 -2.05 4.60 9.74
CA HIS A 111 -3.38 5.12 9.44
C HIS A 111 -4.29 4.02 8.87
N ALA A 112 -3.76 3.21 7.97
CA ALA A 112 -4.51 2.10 7.36
C ALA A 112 -4.91 1.06 8.40
N GLU A 113 -4.01 0.75 9.35
CA GLU A 113 -4.29 -0.19 10.44
C GLU A 113 -5.43 0.33 11.32
N LYS A 114 -5.37 1.59 11.74
CA LYS A 114 -6.43 2.23 12.54
C LYS A 114 -7.74 2.28 11.79
N PHE A 115 -7.71 2.63 10.51
CA PHE A 115 -8.91 2.69 9.68
C PHE A 115 -9.52 1.30 9.49
N GLY A 116 -8.70 0.26 9.33
CA GLY A 116 -9.15 -1.12 9.22
C GLY A 116 -9.87 -1.59 10.48
N LYS A 117 -9.33 -1.25 11.65
CA LYS A 117 -9.99 -1.54 12.94
C LYS A 117 -11.32 -0.81 13.07
N PHE A 118 -11.35 0.46 12.67
CA PHE A 118 -12.57 1.27 12.68
C PHE A 118 -13.64 0.68 11.77
N LEU A 119 -13.28 0.28 10.54
CA LEU A 119 -14.19 -0.35 9.60
C LEU A 119 -14.75 -1.67 10.15
N SER A 120 -13.91 -2.49 10.75
CA SER A 120 -14.34 -3.76 11.35
C SER A 120 -15.39 -3.51 12.43
N TRP A 121 -15.18 -2.49 13.25
CA TRP A 121 -16.12 -2.12 14.31
C TRP A 121 -17.45 -1.62 13.74
N VAL A 122 -17.41 -0.78 12.69
CA VAL A 122 -18.60 -0.27 12.02
C VAL A 122 -19.41 -1.41 11.38
N ILE A 123 -18.74 -2.35 10.71
CA ILE A 123 -19.39 -3.52 10.10
C ILE A 123 -20.09 -4.34 11.17
N LEU A 124 -19.43 -4.55 12.32
CA LEU A 124 -19.98 -5.29 13.44
C LEU A 124 -21.24 -4.63 13.99
N LEU A 125 -21.22 -3.31 14.14
CA LEU A 125 -22.40 -2.53 14.57
C LEU A 125 -23.55 -2.64 13.56
N VAL A 126 -23.27 -2.53 12.27
CA VAL A 126 -24.29 -2.65 11.23
C VAL A 126 -24.94 -4.03 11.27
N ILE A 127 -24.15 -5.09 11.43
CA ILE A 127 -24.67 -6.45 11.55
C ILE A 127 -25.58 -6.59 12.77
N LEU A 128 -25.20 -6.00 13.91
CA LEU A 128 -26.01 -6.03 15.13
C LEU A 128 -27.31 -5.24 14.98
N ILE A 129 -27.29 -4.12 14.27
CA ILE A 129 -28.49 -3.29 14.03
C ILE A 129 -29.46 -4.00 13.07
N LEU A 130 -28.95 -4.71 12.06
CA LEU A 130 -29.77 -5.39 11.06
C LEU A 130 -30.37 -6.71 11.57
N LYS A 131 -29.94 -7.19 12.70
CA LYS A 131 -30.60 -8.34 13.37
C LYS A 131 -31.81 -7.87 14.14
#